data_f9283d9a7807e86270b50f3886665ffc
#
_entry.id   f9283d9a7807e86270b50f3886665ffc
#
_cell.length_a   1.000
_cell.length_b   1.000
_cell.length_c   1.000
_cell.angle_alpha   90.00
_cell.angle_beta   90.00
_cell.angle_gamma   90.00
#
_symmetry.space_group_name_H-M   'P 1'
#
loop_
_entity.id
_entity.type
_entity.pdbx_description
1 polymer ?
#
loop_
_entity_poly.entity_id
_entity_poly.type
_entity_poly.pdbx_seq_one_letter_code
_entity_poly.pdbx_strand_id
1 'polypeptide(L)'
;MTTLIVPEYILEQRQAKEAAEKAAAEKSLKDRVPQPTGWRVLVMPYMGKDKTDSGVYIPDQAREREVRATVVAYVLKVGPLAYQDPDKFGGGEPWCKEGDWVCIGRYAGSRFQIEGGEVRIINDDEVIATIVDPDDIKTYQ
;
A
#
# COMPACT_ATOMS: atom_id res chain seq x y z
N MET A 1 14.18 16.48 -46.80
CA MET A 1 14.51 16.17 -45.44
C MET A 1 13.44 15.26 -44.85
N THR A 2 13.77 14.04 -44.59
CA THR A 2 12.84 13.04 -44.12
C THR A 2 12.73 13.14 -42.59
N THR A 3 11.58 13.53 -42.09
CA THR A 3 11.29 13.45 -40.69
C THR A 3 11.10 11.98 -40.34
N LEU A 4 11.83 11.48 -39.35
CA LEU A 4 11.62 10.14 -38.83
C LEU A 4 10.30 10.09 -38.10
N ILE A 5 9.27 9.58 -38.79
CA ILE A 5 7.97 9.36 -38.15
C ILE A 5 7.98 7.91 -37.68
N VAL A 6 7.88 7.73 -36.39
CA VAL A 6 7.70 6.40 -35.81
C VAL A 6 6.26 5.97 -36.11
N PRO A 7 6.07 4.85 -36.84
CA PRO A 7 4.72 4.37 -37.10
C PRO A 7 3.92 4.16 -35.83
N GLU A 8 2.65 4.48 -35.88
CA GLU A 8 1.76 4.40 -34.73
C GLU A 8 1.74 3.00 -34.10
N TYR A 9 1.76 1.94 -34.92
CA TYR A 9 1.77 0.58 -34.41
C TYR A 9 3.04 0.26 -33.59
N ILE A 10 4.16 0.89 -33.87
CA ILE A 10 5.40 0.72 -33.09
C ILE A 10 5.27 1.41 -31.75
N LEU A 11 4.66 2.60 -31.69
CA LEU A 11 4.38 3.29 -30.45
C LEU A 11 3.41 2.48 -29.58
N GLU A 12 2.38 1.91 -30.17
CA GLU A 12 1.44 1.05 -29.47
C GLU A 12 2.12 -0.20 -28.91
N GLN A 13 3.02 -0.81 -29.68
CA GLN A 13 3.79 -1.98 -29.20
C GLN A 13 4.71 -1.62 -28.04
N ARG A 14 5.37 -0.45 -28.12
CA ARG A 14 6.22 0.02 -27.00
C ARG A 14 5.41 0.29 -25.76
N GLN A 15 4.27 0.95 -25.88
CA GLN A 15 3.38 1.23 -24.76
C GLN A 15 2.85 -0.06 -24.16
N ALA A 16 2.44 -1.01 -24.96
CA ALA A 16 1.99 -2.32 -24.51
C ALA A 16 3.09 -3.08 -23.78
N LYS A 17 4.34 -3.03 -24.30
CA LYS A 17 5.48 -3.67 -23.66
C LYS A 17 5.81 -3.03 -22.32
N GLU A 18 5.83 -1.71 -22.25
CA GLU A 18 6.07 -0.99 -21.00
C GLU A 18 5.00 -1.31 -19.95
N ALA A 19 3.73 -1.32 -20.37
CA ALA A 19 2.63 -1.68 -19.48
C ALA A 19 2.75 -3.13 -18.98
N ALA A 20 3.13 -4.06 -19.86
CA ALA A 20 3.35 -5.45 -19.51
C ALA A 20 4.51 -5.63 -18.53
N GLU A 21 5.61 -4.91 -18.75
CA GLU A 21 6.79 -4.93 -17.86
C GLU A 21 6.44 -4.38 -16.48
N LYS A 22 5.69 -3.28 -16.43
CA LYS A 22 5.22 -2.68 -15.18
C LYS A 22 4.29 -3.62 -14.42
N ALA A 23 3.34 -4.23 -15.12
CA ALA A 23 2.42 -5.19 -14.52
C ALA A 23 3.16 -6.42 -14.00
N ALA A 24 4.15 -6.92 -14.75
CA ALA A 24 4.97 -8.04 -14.33
C ALA A 24 5.82 -7.70 -13.10
N ALA A 25 6.37 -6.48 -13.03
CA ALA A 25 7.13 -6.03 -11.87
C ALA A 25 6.25 -5.91 -10.63
N GLU A 26 5.05 -5.35 -10.76
CA GLU A 26 4.08 -5.26 -9.66
C GLU A 26 3.66 -6.64 -9.18
N LYS A 27 3.38 -7.56 -10.09
CA LYS A 27 3.03 -8.94 -9.75
C LYS A 27 4.18 -9.65 -9.05
N SER A 28 5.42 -9.46 -9.51
CA SER A 28 6.59 -10.04 -8.88
C SER A 28 6.77 -9.53 -7.45
N LEU A 29 6.59 -8.24 -7.21
CA LEU A 29 6.65 -7.67 -5.87
C LEU A 29 5.57 -8.24 -4.97
N LYS A 30 4.33 -8.32 -5.46
CA LYS A 30 3.20 -8.87 -4.71
C LYS A 30 3.43 -10.35 -4.36
N ASP A 31 4.05 -11.12 -5.26
CA ASP A 31 4.35 -12.53 -5.02
C ASP A 31 5.49 -12.72 -4.01
N ARG A 32 6.37 -11.72 -3.87
CA ARG A 32 7.54 -11.80 -2.99
C ARG A 32 7.27 -11.36 -1.56
N VAL A 33 6.19 -10.63 -1.31
CA VAL A 33 5.84 -10.21 0.05
C VAL A 33 5.28 -11.40 0.83
N PRO A 34 5.42 -11.41 2.17
CA PRO A 34 4.87 -12.48 2.98
C PRO A 34 3.37 -12.65 2.78
N GLN A 35 2.90 -13.91 2.82
CA GLN A 35 1.48 -14.20 2.81
C GLN A 35 1.01 -14.33 4.26
N PRO A 36 0.13 -13.48 4.75
CA PRO A 36 -0.38 -13.61 6.12
C PRO A 36 -1.21 -14.88 6.25
N THR A 37 -1.12 -15.52 7.40
CA THR A 37 -1.83 -16.75 7.70
C THR A 37 -3.02 -16.47 8.63
N GLY A 38 -4.03 -17.35 8.58
CA GLY A 38 -5.17 -17.28 9.48
C GLY A 38 -5.91 -15.95 9.38
N TRP A 39 -6.03 -15.26 10.51
CA TRP A 39 -6.81 -14.03 10.66
C TRP A 39 -6.03 -12.75 10.38
N ARG A 40 -4.80 -12.85 9.88
CA ARG A 40 -3.88 -11.71 9.77
C ARG A 40 -4.00 -10.98 8.45
N VAL A 41 -3.54 -9.74 8.44
CA VAL A 41 -3.56 -8.86 7.27
C VAL A 41 -2.16 -8.26 7.10
N LEU A 42 -1.65 -8.26 5.88
CA LEU A 42 -0.36 -7.65 5.54
C LEU A 42 -0.59 -6.24 5.03
N VAL A 43 0.05 -5.28 5.67
CA VAL A 43 -0.07 -3.87 5.30
C VAL A 43 1.30 -3.23 5.10
N MET A 44 1.35 -2.20 4.26
CA MET A 44 2.55 -1.41 4.02
C MET A 44 2.33 0.00 4.58
N PRO A 45 3.20 0.48 5.48
CA PRO A 45 3.08 1.85 6.00
C PRO A 45 3.12 2.89 4.89
N TYR A 46 2.28 3.91 5.01
CA TYR A 46 2.22 5.00 4.04
C TYR A 46 3.11 6.15 4.49
N MET A 47 4.14 6.42 3.71
CA MET A 47 5.12 7.47 4.04
C MET A 47 4.71 8.84 3.53
N GLY A 48 3.76 8.92 2.61
CA GLY A 48 3.37 10.18 2.00
C GLY A 48 4.39 10.68 0.98
N LYS A 49 4.25 11.95 0.62
CA LYS A 49 5.18 12.60 -0.30
C LYS A 49 6.36 13.17 0.49
N ASP A 50 7.57 12.94 0.03
CA ASP A 50 8.79 13.45 0.68
C ASP A 50 9.20 14.84 0.21
N LYS A 51 8.53 15.36 -0.85
CA LYS A 51 8.81 16.65 -1.44
C LYS A 51 7.51 17.40 -1.72
N THR A 52 7.59 18.74 -1.74
CA THR A 52 6.49 19.55 -2.24
C THR A 52 6.37 19.38 -3.75
N ASP A 53 5.26 19.87 -4.32
CA ASP A 53 5.04 19.82 -5.77
C ASP A 53 6.12 20.58 -6.54
N SER A 54 6.79 21.54 -5.91
CA SER A 54 7.93 22.27 -6.50
C SER A 54 9.26 21.51 -6.35
N GLY A 55 9.28 20.35 -5.72
CA GLY A 55 10.48 19.54 -5.55
C GLY A 55 11.35 19.93 -4.36
N VAL A 56 10.89 20.81 -3.49
CA VAL A 56 11.63 21.25 -2.32
C VAL A 56 11.41 20.29 -1.15
N TYR A 57 12.50 19.80 -0.57
CA TYR A 57 12.45 18.96 0.63
C TYR A 57 12.19 19.82 1.87
N ILE A 58 11.21 19.43 2.67
CA ILE A 58 10.86 20.13 3.91
C ILE A 58 11.03 19.15 5.08
N PRO A 59 12.01 19.39 5.98
CA PRO A 59 12.29 18.49 7.11
C PRO A 59 11.09 18.22 8.02
N ASP A 60 10.25 19.24 8.26
CA ASP A 60 9.07 19.07 9.09
C ASP A 60 8.06 18.08 8.47
N GLN A 61 7.94 18.07 7.13
CA GLN A 61 7.11 17.11 6.43
C GLN A 61 7.68 15.69 6.52
N ALA A 62 9.00 15.54 6.53
CA ALA A 62 9.62 14.24 6.70
C ALA A 62 9.26 13.63 8.06
N ARG A 63 9.26 14.45 9.11
CA ARG A 63 8.86 14.02 10.46
C ARG A 63 7.38 13.64 10.50
N GLU A 64 6.51 14.44 9.89
CA GLU A 64 5.10 14.14 9.79
C GLU A 64 4.86 12.81 9.04
N ARG A 65 5.64 12.55 7.99
CA ARG A 65 5.58 11.29 7.24
C ARG A 65 5.91 10.10 8.13
N GLU A 66 6.97 10.21 8.92
CA GLU A 66 7.37 9.13 9.83
C GLU A 66 6.26 8.83 10.85
N VAL A 67 5.67 9.86 11.43
CA VAL A 67 4.58 9.70 12.38
C VAL A 67 3.35 9.10 11.69
N ARG A 68 3.01 9.60 10.51
CA ARG A 68 1.87 9.08 9.72
C ARG A 68 2.06 7.61 9.37
N ALA A 69 3.27 7.20 9.02
CA ALA A 69 3.57 5.82 8.66
C ALA A 69 3.32 4.83 9.80
N THR A 70 3.19 5.31 11.03
CA THR A 70 2.85 4.43 12.16
C THR A 70 1.37 4.12 12.26
N VAL A 71 0.50 4.89 11.59
CA VAL A 71 -0.95 4.77 11.74
C VAL A 71 -1.71 4.63 10.44
N VAL A 72 -1.10 4.94 9.29
CA VAL A 72 -1.73 4.85 7.97
C VAL A 72 -1.02 3.78 7.16
N ALA A 73 -1.77 2.87 6.57
CA ALA A 73 -1.18 1.76 5.83
C ALA A 73 -2.05 1.35 4.64
N TYR A 74 -1.40 0.75 3.67
CA TYR A 74 -2.03 0.18 2.48
C TYR A 74 -2.13 -1.33 2.65
N VAL A 75 -3.30 -1.91 2.39
CA VAL A 75 -3.53 -3.34 2.51
C VAL A 75 -2.97 -4.05 1.28
N LEU A 76 -1.92 -4.86 1.48
CA LEU A 76 -1.29 -5.63 0.42
C LEU A 76 -1.93 -6.99 0.23
N LYS A 77 -2.17 -7.72 1.33
CA LYS A 77 -2.74 -9.05 1.30
C LYS A 77 -3.59 -9.30 2.55
N VAL A 78 -4.57 -10.16 2.41
CA VAL A 78 -5.48 -10.54 3.49
C VAL A 78 -5.34 -12.05 3.70
N GLY A 79 -5.26 -12.48 4.95
CA GLY A 79 -5.18 -13.89 5.29
C GLY A 79 -6.46 -14.63 4.94
N PRO A 80 -6.40 -15.95 4.74
CA PRO A 80 -7.55 -16.71 4.27
C PRO A 80 -8.72 -16.74 5.24
N LEU A 81 -8.49 -16.53 6.54
CA LEU A 81 -9.54 -16.53 7.55
C LEU A 81 -9.87 -15.12 8.07
N ALA A 82 -9.21 -14.08 7.54
CA ALA A 82 -9.47 -12.71 7.96
C ALA A 82 -10.94 -12.34 7.77
N TYR A 83 -11.55 -11.76 8.81
CA TYR A 83 -12.96 -11.34 8.84
C TYR A 83 -13.97 -12.48 8.71
N GLN A 84 -13.52 -13.73 8.91
CA GLN A 84 -14.40 -14.91 8.81
C GLN A 84 -14.96 -15.37 10.16
N ASP A 85 -14.50 -14.79 11.26
CA ASP A 85 -14.98 -15.19 12.59
C ASP A 85 -16.39 -14.63 12.82
N PRO A 86 -17.44 -15.50 12.89
CA PRO A 86 -18.80 -15.03 13.05
C PRO A 86 -19.06 -14.39 14.42
N ASP A 87 -18.30 -14.76 15.44
CA ASP A 87 -18.45 -14.17 16.77
C ASP A 87 -17.90 -12.75 16.84
N LYS A 88 -16.84 -12.45 16.07
CA LYS A 88 -16.25 -11.11 16.02
C LYS A 88 -16.93 -10.20 15.02
N PHE A 89 -17.28 -10.73 13.84
CA PHE A 89 -17.71 -9.91 12.72
C PHE A 89 -19.15 -10.14 12.30
N GLY A 90 -19.84 -11.05 12.97
CA GLY A 90 -21.26 -11.26 12.77
C GLY A 90 -21.67 -11.75 11.38
N GLY A 91 -20.74 -12.31 10.62
CA GLY A 91 -21.01 -12.77 9.26
C GLY A 91 -21.17 -11.65 8.23
N GLY A 92 -20.79 -10.40 8.61
CA GLY A 92 -20.83 -9.26 7.70
C GLY A 92 -19.67 -9.22 6.73
N GLU A 93 -19.62 -8.15 5.95
CA GLU A 93 -18.55 -7.95 4.98
C GLU A 93 -17.22 -7.68 5.69
N PRO A 94 -16.08 -8.03 5.05
CA PRO A 94 -14.76 -7.68 5.57
C PRO A 94 -14.62 -6.17 5.79
N TRP A 95 -13.92 -5.80 6.86
CA TRP A 95 -13.68 -4.39 7.16
C TRP A 95 -12.76 -3.73 6.14
N CYS A 96 -11.87 -4.51 5.53
CA CYS A 96 -10.99 -4.02 4.47
C CYS A 96 -10.63 -5.16 3.52
N LYS A 97 -10.08 -4.79 2.38
CA LYS A 97 -9.63 -5.72 1.34
C LYS A 97 -8.33 -5.23 0.73
N GLU A 98 -7.71 -6.06 -0.11
CA GLU A 98 -6.52 -5.65 -0.85
C GLU A 98 -6.78 -4.35 -1.61
N GLY A 99 -5.83 -3.42 -1.51
CA GLY A 99 -5.92 -2.12 -2.17
C GLY A 99 -6.54 -1.02 -1.34
N ASP A 100 -7.07 -1.32 -0.17
CA ASP A 100 -7.66 -0.32 0.71
C ASP A 100 -6.59 0.41 1.52
N TRP A 101 -6.85 1.67 1.81
CA TRP A 101 -6.10 2.45 2.79
C TRP A 101 -6.79 2.34 4.14
N VAL A 102 -6.01 2.07 5.18
CA VAL A 102 -6.56 1.84 6.52
C VAL A 102 -5.76 2.59 7.59
N CYS A 103 -6.44 2.89 8.69
CA CYS A 103 -5.80 3.32 9.93
C CYS A 103 -5.61 2.11 10.83
N ILE A 104 -4.44 2.03 11.44
CA ILE A 104 -4.10 0.96 12.40
C ILE A 104 -3.53 1.58 13.66
N GLY A 105 -3.52 0.83 14.76
CA GLY A 105 -2.87 1.27 15.98
C GLY A 105 -1.36 1.43 15.77
N ARG A 106 -0.77 2.44 16.42
CA ARG A 106 0.65 2.75 16.28
C ARG A 106 1.55 1.55 16.57
N TYR A 107 1.16 0.72 17.52
CA TYR A 107 1.93 -0.44 17.95
C TYR A 107 1.35 -1.77 17.46
N ALA A 108 0.40 -1.71 16.54
CA ALA A 108 -0.25 -2.91 16.02
C ALA A 108 0.72 -3.75 15.19
N GLY A 109 0.67 -5.06 15.40
CA GLY A 109 1.33 -6.05 14.56
C GLY A 109 2.83 -6.14 14.69
N SER A 110 3.40 -6.97 13.84
CA SER A 110 4.84 -7.19 13.73
C SER A 110 5.38 -6.51 12.50
N ARG A 111 6.55 -5.90 12.63
CA ARG A 111 7.22 -5.17 11.55
C ARG A 111 8.29 -6.03 10.91
N PHE A 112 8.35 -6.01 9.59
CA PHE A 112 9.36 -6.72 8.81
C PHE A 112 9.93 -5.79 7.75
N GLN A 113 11.23 -5.93 7.49
CA GLN A 113 11.84 -5.26 6.35
C GLN A 113 11.96 -6.24 5.20
N ILE A 114 11.55 -5.79 4.02
CA ILE A 114 11.70 -6.53 2.77
C ILE A 114 12.40 -5.64 1.77
N GLU A 115 12.82 -6.22 0.66
CA GLU A 115 13.30 -5.42 -0.46
C GLU A 115 12.17 -4.52 -0.94
N GLY A 116 12.37 -3.22 -0.91
CA GLY A 116 11.35 -2.24 -1.28
C GLY A 116 10.70 -1.51 -0.10
N GLY A 117 10.98 -1.92 1.14
CA GLY A 117 10.52 -1.17 2.30
C GLY A 117 10.10 -2.02 3.50
N GLU A 118 9.38 -1.38 4.40
CA GLU A 118 8.86 -2.01 5.59
C GLU A 118 7.43 -2.47 5.36
N VAL A 119 7.10 -3.65 5.88
CA VAL A 119 5.72 -4.16 5.93
C VAL A 119 5.37 -4.54 7.36
N ARG A 120 4.07 -4.56 7.67
CA ARG A 120 3.56 -4.96 8.98
C ARG A 120 2.51 -6.03 8.79
N ILE A 121 2.50 -7.00 9.69
CA ILE A 121 1.46 -8.03 9.76
C ILE A 121 0.64 -7.77 11.02
N ILE A 122 -0.64 -7.49 10.84
CA ILE A 122 -1.57 -7.17 11.93
C ILE A 122 -2.68 -8.22 11.97
N ASN A 123 -3.42 -8.26 13.07
CA ASN A 123 -4.65 -9.04 13.14
C ASN A 123 -5.78 -8.29 12.45
N ASP A 124 -6.80 -9.04 11.99
CA ASP A 124 -7.92 -8.46 11.26
C ASP A 124 -8.69 -7.42 12.07
N ASP A 125 -8.76 -7.59 13.40
CA ASP A 125 -9.46 -6.66 14.29
C ASP A 125 -8.60 -5.44 14.70
N GLU A 126 -7.37 -5.36 14.25
CA GLU A 126 -6.50 -4.23 14.54
C GLU A 126 -6.67 -3.07 13.55
N VAL A 127 -7.48 -3.24 12.51
CA VAL A 127 -7.86 -2.15 11.61
C VAL A 127 -8.87 -1.26 12.32
N ILE A 128 -8.53 0.01 12.46
CA ILE A 128 -9.35 0.98 13.19
C ILE A 128 -10.38 1.64 12.27
N ALA A 129 -9.96 1.97 11.06
CA ALA A 129 -10.80 2.68 10.09
C ALA A 129 -10.29 2.45 8.67
N THR A 130 -11.17 2.63 7.70
CA THR A 130 -10.78 2.73 6.30
C THR A 130 -10.65 4.20 5.90
N ILE A 131 -9.75 4.48 4.98
CA ILE A 131 -9.41 5.84 4.57
C ILE A 131 -9.68 5.99 3.08
N VAL A 132 -10.27 7.09 2.67
CA VAL A 132 -10.49 7.38 1.25
C VAL A 132 -9.20 7.90 0.62
N ASP A 133 -8.57 8.89 1.24
CA ASP A 133 -7.32 9.47 0.80
C ASP A 133 -6.34 9.51 1.98
N PRO A 134 -5.21 8.78 1.89
CA PRO A 134 -4.26 8.73 3.00
C PRO A 134 -3.62 10.09 3.30
N ASP A 135 -3.57 11.00 2.34
CA ASP A 135 -3.01 12.34 2.56
C ASP A 135 -3.92 13.24 3.41
N ASP A 136 -5.19 12.86 3.58
CA ASP A 136 -6.09 13.59 4.45
C ASP A 136 -5.84 13.35 5.94
N ILE A 137 -5.06 12.32 6.26
CA ILE A 137 -4.77 11.97 7.65
C ILE A 137 -3.55 12.75 8.11
N LYS A 138 -3.77 13.60 9.10
CA LYS A 138 -2.72 14.36 9.77
C LYS A 138 -2.61 13.86 11.20
N THR A 139 -1.39 13.65 11.65
CA THR A 139 -1.16 13.15 13.00
C THR A 139 -0.60 14.27 13.88
N TYR A 140 -0.95 14.23 15.16
CA TYR A 140 -0.36 15.15 16.14
C TYR A 140 1.03 14.68 16.49
N GLN A 141 1.93 15.63 16.60
CA GLN A 141 3.30 15.37 17.02
C GLN A 141 3.45 15.46 18.53
#